data_89dbd60c542ae23806ba0f8475a36f8a
#
_entry.id   89dbd60c542ae23806ba0f8475a36f8a
#
_cell.length_a   1.000
_cell.length_b   1.000
_cell.length_c   1.000
_cell.angle_alpha   90.00
_cell.angle_beta   90.00
_cell.angle_gamma   90.00
#
_symmetry.space_group_name_H-M   'P 1'
#
loop_
_entity.id
_entity.type
_entity.pdbx_description
1 polymer ?
#
loop_
_entity_poly.entity_id
_entity_poly.type
_entity_poly.pdbx_seq_one_letter_code
_entity_poly.pdbx_strand_id
1 'polypeptide(L)'
;MVRIGVVGYGYWGPNLVRNFAETAGAELVAVSDLDPKKLETVKKRYPTVTTTTRFQELLEDKSIDAIAIATPVSTHFELGMAVLKAGKHLWLEKPMTETSLQAQKLVDEAEKRKLVLHVDHTFIYTGAVRKMAELVRSGDLGRVYYYDSIRINLGLFQRDVNVISDLGVHDFAILDYILGEHPTAVSASGINHFPGTPENLAYITLFYESGTIAHINVSWLAPVKVRQILIGGSKKMISYDDLQPSEKVKVYDKGISFTDDPKQIHEMRVGYRTGDMWAPKLIGTEALKLEGEQFVDAIVNSKSTECDGRLGHRVVELIEAATSSMRGKGETVYVQNTRRKAS
;
A
#
# COMPACT_ATOMS: atom_id res chain seq x y z
N MET A 1 17.02 -18.28 -12.12
CA MET A 1 15.78 -17.53 -12.41
C MET A 1 14.68 -18.06 -11.50
N VAL A 2 13.83 -17.19 -10.98
CA VAL A 2 12.65 -17.56 -10.17
C VAL A 2 11.49 -17.86 -11.10
N ARG A 3 10.92 -19.04 -11.02
CA ARG A 3 9.81 -19.50 -11.86
C ARG A 3 8.49 -19.15 -11.19
N ILE A 4 7.69 -18.30 -11.84
CA ILE A 4 6.51 -17.67 -11.25
C ILE A 4 5.24 -18.13 -11.98
N GLY A 5 4.24 -18.58 -11.19
CA GLY A 5 2.86 -18.75 -11.62
C GLY A 5 1.99 -17.57 -11.20
N VAL A 6 1.00 -17.21 -12.00
CA VAL A 6 0.02 -16.15 -11.67
C VAL A 6 -1.38 -16.74 -11.60
N VAL A 7 -2.14 -16.40 -10.56
CA VAL A 7 -3.52 -16.83 -10.33
C VAL A 7 -4.45 -15.63 -10.37
N GLY A 8 -5.41 -15.63 -11.27
CA GLY A 8 -6.31 -14.53 -11.55
C GLY A 8 -5.83 -13.65 -12.70
N TYR A 9 -6.61 -13.60 -13.78
CA TYR A 9 -6.38 -12.74 -14.94
C TYR A 9 -7.57 -11.78 -15.12
N GLY A 10 -7.92 -11.16 -13.96
CA GLY A 10 -8.98 -10.14 -13.86
C GLY A 10 -8.50 -8.76 -14.26
N TYR A 11 -8.87 -7.75 -13.46
CA TYR A 11 -8.49 -6.36 -13.72
C TYR A 11 -6.97 -6.12 -13.59
N TRP A 12 -6.34 -6.65 -12.53
CA TRP A 12 -4.93 -6.42 -12.24
C TRP A 12 -3.99 -7.51 -12.77
N GLY A 13 -4.47 -8.75 -12.87
CA GLY A 13 -3.68 -9.89 -13.35
C GLY A 13 -2.87 -9.65 -14.63
N PRO A 14 -3.41 -9.00 -15.68
CA PRO A 14 -2.65 -8.66 -16.88
C PRO A 14 -1.40 -7.81 -16.61
N ASN A 15 -1.43 -6.93 -15.59
CA ASN A 15 -0.27 -6.12 -15.20
C ASN A 15 0.82 -6.98 -14.54
N LEU A 16 0.45 -7.90 -13.64
CA LEU A 16 1.39 -8.82 -13.02
C LEU A 16 2.01 -9.77 -14.05
N VAL A 17 1.19 -10.35 -14.94
CA VAL A 17 1.67 -11.24 -16.01
C VAL A 17 2.69 -10.52 -16.89
N ARG A 18 2.40 -9.28 -17.32
CA ARG A 18 3.34 -8.48 -18.11
C ARG A 18 4.63 -8.23 -17.34
N ASN A 19 4.52 -7.76 -16.11
CA ASN A 19 5.68 -7.42 -15.31
C ASN A 19 6.57 -8.64 -15.05
N PHE A 20 6.03 -9.78 -14.63
CA PHE A 20 6.84 -10.98 -14.38
C PHE A 20 7.44 -11.57 -15.68
N ALA A 21 6.79 -11.38 -16.83
CA ALA A 21 7.37 -11.76 -18.10
C ALA A 21 8.57 -10.86 -18.51
N GLU A 22 8.64 -9.62 -17.99
CA GLU A 22 9.67 -8.64 -18.31
C GLU A 22 10.70 -8.43 -17.18
N THR A 23 10.44 -8.95 -15.97
CA THR A 23 11.30 -8.77 -14.80
C THR A 23 12.57 -9.59 -14.92
N ALA A 24 13.72 -8.94 -14.77
CA ALA A 24 15.02 -9.62 -14.79
C ALA A 24 15.11 -10.66 -13.65
N GLY A 25 15.55 -11.85 -13.97
CA GLY A 25 15.67 -12.96 -13.01
C GLY A 25 14.36 -13.70 -12.72
N ALA A 26 13.21 -13.27 -13.27
CA ALA A 26 11.96 -14.00 -13.26
C ALA A 26 11.74 -14.79 -14.55
N GLU A 27 10.97 -15.87 -14.47
CA GLU A 27 10.41 -16.61 -15.60
C GLU A 27 8.92 -16.83 -15.33
N LEU A 28 8.05 -16.18 -16.12
CA LEU A 28 6.61 -16.46 -16.07
C LEU A 28 6.34 -17.81 -16.73
N VAL A 29 5.89 -18.80 -15.96
CA VAL A 29 5.74 -20.17 -16.46
C VAL A 29 4.28 -20.62 -16.57
N ALA A 30 3.39 -20.10 -15.74
CA ALA A 30 2.00 -20.52 -15.74
C ALA A 30 1.04 -19.37 -15.37
N VAL A 31 -0.17 -19.41 -15.93
CA VAL A 31 -1.29 -18.54 -15.53
C VAL A 31 -2.54 -19.39 -15.32
N SER A 32 -3.21 -19.19 -14.20
CA SER A 32 -4.49 -19.82 -13.87
C SER A 32 -5.60 -18.78 -13.75
N ASP A 33 -6.75 -19.02 -14.37
CA ASP A 33 -8.00 -18.26 -14.16
C ASP A 33 -9.18 -19.21 -14.38
N LEU A 34 -10.27 -19.01 -13.65
CA LEU A 34 -11.48 -19.83 -13.79
C LEU A 34 -12.17 -19.63 -15.15
N ASP A 35 -11.95 -18.49 -15.80
CA ASP A 35 -12.51 -18.18 -17.11
C ASP A 35 -11.54 -18.59 -18.23
N PRO A 36 -11.89 -19.64 -19.02
CA PRO A 36 -11.02 -20.12 -20.13
C PRO A 36 -10.83 -19.07 -21.23
N LYS A 37 -11.79 -18.13 -21.41
CA LYS A 37 -11.65 -17.07 -22.42
C LYS A 37 -10.50 -16.10 -22.09
N LYS A 38 -10.29 -15.81 -20.81
CA LYS A 38 -9.14 -15.02 -20.36
C LYS A 38 -7.82 -15.74 -20.64
N LEU A 39 -7.80 -17.05 -20.42
CA LEU A 39 -6.62 -17.88 -20.67
C LEU A 39 -6.25 -17.96 -22.15
N GLU A 40 -7.22 -17.93 -23.05
CA GLU A 40 -6.96 -17.79 -24.50
C GLU A 40 -6.20 -16.49 -24.83
N THR A 41 -6.53 -15.39 -24.15
CA THR A 41 -5.83 -14.12 -24.31
C THR A 41 -4.38 -14.20 -23.82
N VAL A 42 -4.16 -14.88 -22.68
CA VAL A 42 -2.81 -15.16 -22.18
C VAL A 42 -2.02 -15.96 -23.20
N LYS A 43 -2.58 -17.06 -23.69
CA LYS A 43 -1.92 -17.99 -24.61
C LYS A 43 -1.53 -17.32 -25.94
N LYS A 44 -2.38 -16.40 -26.43
CA LYS A 44 -2.06 -15.61 -27.63
C LYS A 44 -0.88 -14.66 -27.43
N ARG A 45 -0.80 -14.02 -26.25
CA ARG A 45 0.23 -13.03 -25.95
C ARG A 45 1.54 -13.65 -25.45
N TYR A 46 1.44 -14.77 -24.73
CA TYR A 46 2.55 -15.50 -24.11
C TYR A 46 2.48 -16.99 -24.49
N PRO A 47 2.85 -17.38 -25.73
CA PRO A 47 2.65 -18.75 -26.24
C PRO A 47 3.38 -19.85 -25.46
N THR A 48 4.46 -19.50 -24.77
CA THR A 48 5.28 -20.44 -23.96
C THR A 48 4.73 -20.65 -22.56
N VAL A 49 3.78 -19.82 -22.12
CA VAL A 49 3.21 -19.90 -20.77
C VAL A 49 2.11 -20.95 -20.72
N THR A 50 2.18 -21.84 -19.75
CA THR A 50 1.13 -22.81 -19.48
C THR A 50 -0.13 -22.12 -18.95
N THR A 51 -1.30 -22.50 -19.46
CA THR A 51 -2.58 -21.93 -18.99
C THR A 51 -3.49 -23.04 -18.48
N THR A 52 -4.12 -22.82 -17.33
CA THR A 52 -5.04 -23.81 -16.71
C THR A 52 -6.17 -23.14 -15.96
N THR A 53 -7.33 -23.80 -15.91
CA THR A 53 -8.45 -23.39 -15.04
C THR A 53 -8.33 -23.96 -13.62
N ARG A 54 -7.31 -24.79 -13.35
CA ARG A 54 -7.12 -25.53 -12.10
C ARG A 54 -5.92 -24.98 -11.33
N PHE A 55 -6.18 -24.14 -10.33
CA PHE A 55 -5.14 -23.61 -9.42
C PHE A 55 -4.26 -24.70 -8.82
N GLN A 56 -4.84 -25.86 -8.51
CA GLN A 56 -4.14 -26.98 -7.92
C GLN A 56 -2.93 -27.45 -8.76
N GLU A 57 -3.01 -27.33 -10.08
CA GLU A 57 -1.89 -27.71 -10.97
C GLU A 57 -0.64 -26.84 -10.74
N LEU A 58 -0.83 -25.53 -10.41
CA LEU A 58 0.29 -24.67 -10.07
C LEU A 58 0.92 -25.03 -8.71
N LEU A 59 0.10 -25.48 -7.75
CA LEU A 59 0.61 -25.93 -6.45
C LEU A 59 1.43 -27.21 -6.56
N GLU A 60 1.00 -28.16 -7.39
CA GLU A 60 1.62 -29.47 -7.58
C GLU A 60 2.88 -29.41 -8.44
N ASP A 61 3.01 -28.40 -9.31
CA ASP A 61 4.20 -28.21 -10.15
C ASP A 61 5.41 -27.82 -9.31
N LYS A 62 6.32 -28.78 -9.12
CA LYS A 62 7.56 -28.60 -8.37
C LYS A 62 8.55 -27.63 -9.02
N SER A 63 8.35 -27.29 -10.29
CA SER A 63 9.21 -26.36 -11.00
C SER A 63 8.84 -24.89 -10.76
N ILE A 64 7.70 -24.61 -10.13
CA ILE A 64 7.25 -23.26 -9.77
C ILE A 64 7.79 -22.91 -8.39
N ASP A 65 8.55 -21.81 -8.29
CA ASP A 65 9.13 -21.32 -7.04
C ASP A 65 8.20 -20.38 -6.27
N ALA A 66 7.42 -19.58 -7.01
CA ALA A 66 6.55 -18.55 -6.44
C ALA A 66 5.20 -18.48 -7.16
N ILE A 67 4.16 -18.09 -6.44
CA ILE A 67 2.84 -17.83 -7.02
C ILE A 67 2.38 -16.43 -6.64
N ALA A 68 1.93 -15.66 -7.66
CA ALA A 68 1.28 -14.38 -7.51
C ALA A 68 -0.25 -14.55 -7.62
N ILE A 69 -0.98 -13.99 -6.65
CA ILE A 69 -2.45 -14.07 -6.57
C ILE A 69 -3.05 -12.70 -6.82
N ALA A 70 -3.89 -12.58 -7.85
CA ALA A 70 -4.63 -11.38 -8.25
C ALA A 70 -6.12 -11.67 -8.42
N THR A 71 -6.71 -12.31 -7.44
CA THR A 71 -8.12 -12.70 -7.36
C THR A 71 -8.88 -11.74 -6.42
N PRO A 72 -10.19 -11.86 -6.22
CA PRO A 72 -10.90 -11.10 -5.19
C PRO A 72 -10.36 -11.37 -3.78
N VAL A 73 -10.35 -10.35 -2.91
CA VAL A 73 -9.76 -10.41 -1.56
C VAL A 73 -10.33 -11.55 -0.70
N SER A 74 -11.60 -11.89 -0.87
CA SER A 74 -12.26 -12.99 -0.16
C SER A 74 -11.60 -14.35 -0.37
N THR A 75 -10.81 -14.50 -1.45
CA THR A 75 -10.09 -15.74 -1.75
C THR A 75 -8.63 -15.72 -1.34
N HIS A 76 -8.08 -14.55 -0.99
CA HIS A 76 -6.65 -14.36 -0.73
C HIS A 76 -6.12 -15.25 0.39
N PHE A 77 -6.86 -15.35 1.49
CA PHE A 77 -6.41 -16.13 2.64
C PHE A 77 -6.28 -17.64 2.30
N GLU A 78 -7.32 -18.22 1.71
CA GLU A 78 -7.33 -19.67 1.41
C GLU A 78 -6.29 -20.01 0.33
N LEU A 79 -6.24 -19.24 -0.74
CA LEU A 79 -5.27 -19.46 -1.81
C LEU A 79 -3.84 -19.22 -1.33
N GLY A 80 -3.60 -18.12 -0.59
CA GLY A 80 -2.28 -17.79 -0.06
C GLY A 80 -1.77 -18.84 0.93
N MET A 81 -2.64 -19.32 1.81
CA MET A 81 -2.30 -20.41 2.74
C MET A 81 -1.96 -21.70 2.00
N ALA A 82 -2.67 -22.03 0.92
CA ALA A 82 -2.38 -23.19 0.10
C ALA A 82 -1.01 -23.07 -0.60
N VAL A 83 -0.68 -21.89 -1.13
CA VAL A 83 0.63 -21.60 -1.74
C VAL A 83 1.77 -21.79 -0.73
N LEU A 84 1.66 -21.18 0.45
CA LEU A 84 2.67 -21.29 1.49
C LEU A 84 2.83 -22.74 1.98
N LYS A 85 1.73 -23.48 2.17
CA LYS A 85 1.76 -24.89 2.54
C LYS A 85 2.39 -25.79 1.47
N ALA A 86 2.27 -25.43 0.20
CA ALA A 86 2.96 -26.09 -0.90
C ALA A 86 4.46 -25.77 -0.97
N GLY A 87 4.98 -24.92 -0.07
CA GLY A 87 6.39 -24.56 0.01
C GLY A 87 6.82 -23.53 -1.05
N LYS A 88 5.90 -22.73 -1.56
CA LYS A 88 6.16 -21.73 -2.59
C LYS A 88 6.09 -20.32 -1.99
N HIS A 89 6.93 -19.41 -2.50
CA HIS A 89 6.86 -17.99 -2.18
C HIS A 89 5.56 -17.37 -2.66
N LEU A 90 5.06 -16.36 -1.95
CA LEU A 90 3.76 -15.77 -2.21
C LEU A 90 3.87 -14.26 -2.48
N TRP A 91 3.34 -13.86 -3.63
CA TRP A 91 2.95 -12.48 -3.93
C TRP A 91 1.43 -12.38 -3.85
N LEU A 92 0.93 -11.41 -3.12
CA LEU A 92 -0.51 -11.27 -2.88
C LEU A 92 -0.97 -9.86 -3.18
N GLU A 93 -2.04 -9.70 -3.96
CA GLU A 93 -2.68 -8.41 -4.19
C GLU A 93 -3.21 -7.79 -2.89
N LYS A 94 -3.28 -6.46 -2.91
CA LYS A 94 -3.91 -5.69 -1.83
C LYS A 94 -5.45 -5.75 -1.90
N PRO A 95 -6.17 -5.59 -0.78
CA PRO A 95 -5.70 -5.81 0.58
C PRO A 95 -5.25 -7.25 0.80
N MET A 96 -4.24 -7.45 1.67
CA MET A 96 -3.67 -8.78 1.90
C MET A 96 -4.72 -9.85 2.21
N THR A 97 -5.67 -9.52 3.07
CA THR A 97 -6.78 -10.39 3.50
C THR A 97 -7.99 -9.55 3.93
N GLU A 98 -9.11 -10.19 4.22
CA GLU A 98 -10.31 -9.53 4.75
C GLU A 98 -10.16 -9.15 6.23
N THR A 99 -9.35 -9.91 7.01
CA THR A 99 -9.17 -9.69 8.44
C THR A 99 -7.70 -9.74 8.85
N SER A 100 -7.34 -8.99 9.88
CA SER A 100 -5.99 -8.98 10.47
C SER A 100 -5.60 -10.36 11.02
N LEU A 101 -6.55 -11.11 11.57
CA LEU A 101 -6.32 -12.47 12.01
C LEU A 101 -5.90 -13.41 10.87
N GLN A 102 -6.53 -13.28 9.69
CA GLN A 102 -6.12 -14.03 8.49
C GLN A 102 -4.73 -13.60 8.04
N ALA A 103 -4.46 -12.28 8.03
CA ALA A 103 -3.15 -11.74 7.66
C ALA A 103 -2.05 -12.29 8.60
N GLN A 104 -2.27 -12.26 9.91
CA GLN A 104 -1.32 -12.81 10.88
C GLN A 104 -1.02 -14.30 10.64
N LYS A 105 -2.04 -15.11 10.35
CA LYS A 105 -1.85 -16.53 10.02
C LYS A 105 -1.00 -16.76 8.77
N LEU A 106 -1.14 -15.91 7.74
CA LEU A 106 -0.28 -15.97 6.56
C LEU A 106 1.16 -15.59 6.89
N VAL A 107 1.37 -14.56 7.72
CA VAL A 107 2.70 -14.15 8.19
C VAL A 107 3.36 -15.29 8.96
N ASP A 108 2.66 -15.86 9.94
CA ASP A 108 3.17 -16.95 10.78
C ASP A 108 3.57 -18.17 9.93
N GLU A 109 2.75 -18.53 8.94
CA GLU A 109 3.04 -19.68 8.07
C GLU A 109 4.23 -19.41 7.13
N ALA A 110 4.33 -18.18 6.59
CA ALA A 110 5.45 -17.78 5.75
C ALA A 110 6.77 -17.77 6.55
N GLU A 111 6.77 -17.19 7.75
CA GLU A 111 7.94 -17.16 8.64
C GLU A 111 8.36 -18.56 9.08
N LYS A 112 7.42 -19.38 9.49
CA LYS A 112 7.66 -20.78 9.86
C LYS A 112 8.35 -21.58 8.74
N ARG A 113 7.98 -21.29 7.49
CA ARG A 113 8.54 -21.98 6.31
C ARG A 113 9.72 -21.28 5.69
N LYS A 114 10.09 -20.09 6.19
CA LYS A 114 11.13 -19.21 5.62
C LYS A 114 10.85 -18.84 4.17
N LEU A 115 9.58 -18.59 3.85
CA LEU A 115 9.14 -18.17 2.53
C LEU A 115 8.94 -16.67 2.48
N VAL A 116 9.21 -16.08 1.32
CA VAL A 116 8.90 -14.67 1.07
C VAL A 116 7.38 -14.55 0.90
N LEU A 117 6.78 -13.69 1.71
CA LEU A 117 5.40 -13.21 1.59
C LEU A 117 5.46 -11.72 1.27
N HIS A 118 5.03 -11.39 0.08
CA HIS A 118 5.00 -10.03 -0.45
C HIS A 118 3.55 -9.59 -0.72
N VAL A 119 3.23 -8.34 -0.40
CA VAL A 119 1.91 -7.75 -0.66
C VAL A 119 2.06 -6.58 -1.62
N ASP A 120 1.28 -6.58 -2.71
CA ASP A 120 1.33 -5.57 -3.78
C ASP A 120 0.87 -4.18 -3.28
N HIS A 121 1.77 -3.46 -2.65
CA HIS A 121 1.61 -2.06 -2.31
C HIS A 121 2.42 -1.17 -3.26
N THR A 122 2.15 -1.29 -4.56
CA THR A 122 2.90 -0.67 -5.67
C THR A 122 3.25 0.81 -5.43
N PHE A 123 2.39 1.60 -4.76
CA PHE A 123 2.66 3.03 -4.54
C PHE A 123 3.95 3.30 -3.75
N ILE A 124 4.38 2.39 -2.87
CA ILE A 124 5.62 2.50 -2.11
C ILE A 124 6.85 2.55 -3.05
N TYR A 125 6.76 1.89 -4.19
CA TYR A 125 7.84 1.83 -5.19
C TYR A 125 7.85 3.00 -6.16
N THR A 126 6.87 3.91 -6.11
CA THR A 126 6.89 5.12 -6.94
C THR A 126 8.03 6.05 -6.53
N GLY A 127 8.70 6.65 -7.51
CA GLY A 127 9.79 7.59 -7.24
C GLY A 127 9.37 8.76 -6.34
N ALA A 128 8.10 9.16 -6.40
CA ALA A 128 7.56 10.23 -5.56
C ALA A 128 7.48 9.80 -4.08
N VAL A 129 6.89 8.65 -3.77
CA VAL A 129 6.77 8.16 -2.39
C VAL A 129 8.14 7.87 -1.80
N ARG A 130 9.06 7.28 -2.57
CA ARG A 130 10.45 7.06 -2.14
C ARG A 130 11.17 8.37 -1.82
N LYS A 131 10.98 9.40 -2.65
CA LYS A 131 11.58 10.72 -2.40
C LYS A 131 10.96 11.39 -1.17
N MET A 132 9.66 11.31 -0.96
CA MET A 132 9.01 11.82 0.26
C MET A 132 9.55 11.10 1.51
N ALA A 133 9.68 9.78 1.48
CA ALA A 133 10.26 9.01 2.58
C ALA A 133 11.73 9.38 2.85
N GLU A 134 12.54 9.58 1.83
CA GLU A 134 13.93 10.06 1.95
C GLU A 134 13.98 11.41 2.68
N LEU A 135 13.16 12.39 2.26
CA LEU A 135 13.11 13.73 2.85
C LEU A 135 12.61 13.73 4.30
N VAL A 136 11.68 12.85 4.65
CA VAL A 136 11.21 12.70 6.03
C VAL A 136 12.29 12.05 6.89
N ARG A 137 12.89 10.95 6.42
CA ARG A 137 13.89 10.18 7.18
C ARG A 137 15.24 10.91 7.32
N SER A 138 15.62 11.75 6.37
CA SER A 138 16.81 12.60 6.48
C SER A 138 16.67 13.70 7.53
N GLY A 139 15.46 13.97 8.02
CA GLY A 139 15.17 15.07 8.95
C GLY A 139 15.09 16.44 8.27
N ASP A 140 15.04 16.49 6.95
CA ASP A 140 14.91 17.75 6.19
C ASP A 140 13.62 18.50 6.51
N LEU A 141 12.52 17.77 6.77
CA LEU A 141 11.26 18.37 7.18
C LEU A 141 11.26 18.82 8.65
N GLY A 142 12.25 18.40 9.44
CA GLY A 142 12.20 18.46 10.90
C GLY A 142 11.19 17.47 11.48
N ARG A 143 10.57 17.81 12.63
CA ARG A 143 9.49 17.00 13.20
C ARG A 143 8.27 17.09 12.29
N VAL A 144 7.71 15.95 11.90
CA VAL A 144 6.45 15.90 11.14
C VAL A 144 5.30 16.24 12.08
N TYR A 145 4.46 17.18 11.68
CA TYR A 145 3.29 17.62 12.44
C TYR A 145 2.03 16.95 11.92
N TYR A 146 1.86 16.93 10.61
CA TYR A 146 0.67 16.35 9.99
C TYR A 146 0.94 15.76 8.62
N TYR A 147 0.02 14.88 8.23
CA TYR A 147 -0.09 14.31 6.89
C TYR A 147 -1.55 14.38 6.46
N ASP A 148 -1.83 15.03 5.33
CA ASP A 148 -3.15 15.12 4.74
C ASP A 148 -3.16 14.43 3.37
N SER A 149 -4.11 13.54 3.12
CA SER A 149 -4.27 12.85 1.85
C SER A 149 -5.69 12.97 1.32
N ILE A 150 -5.78 13.19 0.00
CA ILE A 150 -7.03 13.15 -0.75
C ILE A 150 -6.85 12.15 -1.89
N ARG A 151 -7.68 11.10 -1.89
CA ARG A 151 -7.72 10.07 -2.93
C ARG A 151 -9.16 9.82 -3.34
N ILE A 152 -9.60 10.58 -4.34
CA ILE A 152 -10.98 10.58 -4.81
C ILE A 152 -11.06 10.46 -6.34
N ASN A 153 -12.06 9.74 -6.83
CA ASN A 153 -12.36 9.57 -8.25
C ASN A 153 -13.77 8.97 -8.43
N LEU A 154 -14.30 8.95 -9.65
CA LEU A 154 -15.36 8.02 -9.99
C LEU A 154 -14.80 6.61 -9.97
N GLY A 155 -15.13 5.85 -8.94
CA GLY A 155 -14.64 4.50 -8.70
C GLY A 155 -15.50 3.42 -9.35
N LEU A 156 -14.90 2.24 -9.50
CA LEU A 156 -15.66 1.02 -9.70
C LEU A 156 -16.22 0.61 -8.34
N PHE A 157 -17.53 0.75 -8.16
CA PHE A 157 -18.20 0.31 -6.94
C PHE A 157 -17.99 -1.19 -6.75
N GLN A 158 -17.19 -1.54 -5.78
CA GLN A 158 -16.97 -2.91 -5.38
C GLN A 158 -18.17 -3.40 -4.56
N ARG A 159 -18.43 -4.71 -4.58
CA ARG A 159 -19.52 -5.30 -3.79
C ARG A 159 -19.03 -5.93 -2.49
N ASP A 160 -17.77 -6.28 -2.45
CA ASP A 160 -17.10 -7.06 -1.41
C ASP A 160 -16.22 -6.22 -0.49
N VAL A 161 -15.85 -5.00 -0.89
CA VAL A 161 -15.02 -4.10 -0.10
C VAL A 161 -15.60 -2.68 -0.08
N ASN A 162 -15.33 -1.92 0.97
CA ASN A 162 -15.68 -0.50 1.06
C ASN A 162 -14.54 0.39 0.51
N VAL A 163 -14.79 1.70 0.44
CA VAL A 163 -13.84 2.67 -0.09
C VAL A 163 -12.53 2.76 0.72
N ILE A 164 -12.56 2.43 2.03
CA ILE A 164 -11.35 2.39 2.87
C ILE A 164 -10.44 1.25 2.41
N SER A 165 -11.01 0.06 2.22
CA SER A 165 -10.26 -1.14 1.78
C SER A 165 -9.76 -1.02 0.35
N ASP A 166 -10.46 -0.29 -0.53
CA ASP A 166 -10.03 -0.12 -1.92
C ASP A 166 -9.04 1.03 -2.12
N LEU A 167 -9.34 2.22 -1.59
CA LEU A 167 -8.53 3.43 -1.78
C LEU A 167 -7.64 3.74 -0.58
N GLY A 168 -8.18 3.70 0.65
CA GLY A 168 -7.46 4.03 1.88
C GLY A 168 -6.27 3.09 2.16
N VAL A 169 -6.36 1.84 1.72
CA VAL A 169 -5.28 0.85 1.81
C VAL A 169 -3.94 1.38 1.28
N HIS A 170 -3.97 2.16 0.21
CA HIS A 170 -2.76 2.74 -0.36
C HIS A 170 -2.14 3.81 0.53
N ASP A 171 -2.98 4.67 1.12
CA ASP A 171 -2.51 5.74 2.00
C ASP A 171 -1.99 5.19 3.33
N PHE A 172 -2.58 4.12 3.86
CA PHE A 172 -2.06 3.41 5.04
C PHE A 172 -0.66 2.83 4.77
N ALA A 173 -0.46 2.18 3.62
CA ALA A 173 0.84 1.64 3.24
C ALA A 173 1.89 2.75 3.02
N ILE A 174 1.51 3.85 2.35
CA ILE A 174 2.38 5.01 2.14
C ILE A 174 2.79 5.64 3.48
N LEU A 175 1.84 5.81 4.41
CA LEU A 175 2.11 6.37 5.74
C LEU A 175 3.05 5.50 6.56
N ASP A 176 2.79 4.17 6.63
CA ASP A 176 3.68 3.23 7.34
C ASP A 176 5.11 3.29 6.76
N TYR A 177 5.23 3.37 5.43
CA TYR A 177 6.51 3.48 4.75
C TYR A 177 7.23 4.81 5.01
N ILE A 178 6.53 5.94 4.93
CA ILE A 178 7.13 7.28 5.09
C ILE A 178 7.51 7.55 6.53
N LEU A 179 6.59 7.34 7.48
CA LEU A 179 6.78 7.69 8.89
C LEU A 179 7.60 6.65 9.64
N GLY A 180 7.55 5.37 9.23
CA GLY A 180 8.19 4.28 9.96
C GLY A 180 7.62 4.07 11.37
N GLU A 181 6.49 4.67 11.69
CA GLU A 181 5.77 4.62 12.96
C GLU A 181 4.36 4.07 12.72
N HIS A 182 3.83 3.30 13.64
CA HIS A 182 2.46 2.78 13.56
C HIS A 182 1.52 3.67 14.39
N PRO A 183 0.32 4.01 13.91
CA PRO A 183 -0.61 4.83 14.68
C PRO A 183 -1.09 4.08 15.94
N THR A 184 -1.41 4.83 16.97
CA THR A 184 -1.92 4.32 18.25
C THR A 184 -3.44 4.26 18.29
N ALA A 185 -4.10 5.07 17.46
CA ALA A 185 -5.55 5.12 17.39
C ALA A 185 -6.04 5.61 16.01
N VAL A 186 -7.27 5.25 15.69
CA VAL A 186 -7.96 5.60 14.45
C VAL A 186 -9.35 6.13 14.79
N SER A 187 -9.76 7.23 14.14
CA SER A 187 -11.15 7.70 14.11
C SER A 187 -11.57 7.86 12.65
N ALA A 188 -12.73 7.33 12.28
CA ALA A 188 -13.23 7.42 10.92
C ALA A 188 -14.73 7.67 10.86
N SER A 189 -15.16 8.48 9.90
CA SER A 189 -16.54 8.70 9.53
C SER A 189 -16.74 8.43 8.06
N GLY A 190 -17.88 7.87 7.69
CA GLY A 190 -18.19 7.56 6.30
C GLY A 190 -19.62 7.15 6.12
N ILE A 191 -20.03 7.05 4.87
CA ILE A 191 -21.42 6.76 4.52
C ILE A 191 -21.49 6.03 3.17
N ASN A 192 -22.54 5.26 3.00
CA ASN A 192 -22.98 4.82 1.69
C ASN A 192 -24.15 5.70 1.21
N HIS A 193 -24.09 6.11 -0.04
CA HIS A 193 -25.15 6.92 -0.67
C HIS A 193 -26.09 6.08 -1.52
N PHE A 194 -25.79 4.80 -1.73
CA PHE A 194 -26.57 3.89 -2.58
C PHE A 194 -26.99 2.65 -1.79
N PRO A 195 -28.29 2.39 -1.62
CA PRO A 195 -28.79 1.25 -0.86
C PRO A 195 -28.15 -0.08 -1.32
N GLY A 196 -27.75 -0.91 -0.36
CA GLY A 196 -27.19 -2.24 -0.63
C GLY A 196 -25.74 -2.25 -1.15
N THR A 197 -25.05 -1.10 -1.11
CA THR A 197 -23.61 -1.03 -1.42
C THR A 197 -22.77 -0.79 -0.16
N PRO A 198 -21.48 -1.13 -0.18
CA PRO A 198 -20.55 -0.71 0.86
C PRO A 198 -20.40 0.83 0.90
N GLU A 199 -19.77 1.32 1.97
CA GLU A 199 -19.47 2.74 2.14
C GLU A 199 -18.57 3.25 1.00
N ASN A 200 -18.97 4.39 0.41
CA ASN A 200 -18.37 4.95 -0.82
C ASN A 200 -17.70 6.32 -0.61
N LEU A 201 -17.78 6.84 0.61
CA LEU A 201 -17.08 8.03 1.08
C LEU A 201 -16.62 7.80 2.52
N ALA A 202 -15.37 8.12 2.83
CA ALA A 202 -14.85 8.09 4.19
C ALA A 202 -13.79 9.17 4.44
N TYR A 203 -13.77 9.67 5.68
CA TYR A 203 -12.75 10.53 6.27
C TYR A 203 -12.15 9.78 7.45
N ILE A 204 -10.82 9.70 7.49
CA ILE A 204 -10.10 8.90 8.47
C ILE A 204 -9.04 9.78 9.12
N THR A 205 -8.93 9.70 10.45
CA THR A 205 -7.87 10.36 11.22
C THR A 205 -7.06 9.32 11.96
N LEU A 206 -5.74 9.37 11.82
CA LEU A 206 -4.79 8.50 12.53
C LEU A 206 -4.00 9.33 13.55
N PHE A 207 -3.82 8.80 14.74
CA PHE A 207 -3.09 9.42 15.84
C PHE A 207 -1.83 8.62 16.14
N TYR A 208 -0.69 9.34 16.27
CA TYR A 208 0.63 8.75 16.49
C TYR A 208 1.20 9.14 17.85
N GLU A 209 2.03 8.28 18.43
CA GLU A 209 2.71 8.55 19.70
C GLU A 209 3.64 9.77 19.62
N SER A 210 4.26 9.99 18.45
CA SER A 210 5.07 11.18 18.13
C SER A 210 4.30 12.51 18.22
N GLY A 211 2.95 12.46 18.29
CA GLY A 211 2.06 13.61 18.18
C GLY A 211 1.78 14.05 16.74
N THR A 212 2.25 13.29 15.75
CA THR A 212 1.82 13.45 14.36
C THR A 212 0.33 13.08 14.25
N ILE A 213 -0.41 13.83 13.44
CA ILE A 213 -1.79 13.49 13.07
C ILE A 213 -1.85 13.29 11.55
N ALA A 214 -2.53 12.24 11.10
CA ALA A 214 -2.78 12.04 9.67
C ALA A 214 -4.28 12.06 9.37
N HIS A 215 -4.65 12.72 8.29
CA HIS A 215 -6.01 12.79 7.79
C HIS A 215 -6.08 12.26 6.36
N ILE A 216 -7.04 11.39 6.07
CA ILE A 216 -7.21 10.73 4.77
C ILE A 216 -8.65 10.87 4.33
N ASN A 217 -8.87 11.42 3.13
CA ASN A 217 -10.16 11.52 2.48
C ASN A 217 -10.19 10.57 1.27
N VAL A 218 -11.12 9.61 1.29
CA VAL A 218 -11.32 8.65 0.19
C VAL A 218 -12.77 8.66 -0.30
N SER A 219 -12.95 8.68 -1.63
CA SER A 219 -14.29 8.68 -2.22
C SER A 219 -14.31 8.09 -3.63
N TRP A 220 -15.36 7.31 -3.91
CA TRP A 220 -15.70 6.85 -5.26
C TRP A 220 -16.65 7.79 -6.03
N LEU A 221 -17.09 8.89 -5.41
CA LEU A 221 -18.18 9.73 -5.92
C LEU A 221 -17.70 10.94 -6.72
N ALA A 222 -16.41 11.25 -6.67
CA ALA A 222 -15.88 12.47 -7.26
C ALA A 222 -15.73 12.35 -8.78
N PRO A 223 -16.39 13.22 -9.59
CA PRO A 223 -16.21 13.22 -11.04
C PRO A 223 -14.80 13.69 -11.46
N VAL A 224 -14.12 14.40 -10.58
CA VAL A 224 -12.72 14.81 -10.76
C VAL A 224 -11.82 13.87 -9.97
N LYS A 225 -10.82 13.29 -10.64
CA LYS A 225 -9.81 12.48 -9.96
C LYS A 225 -8.81 13.39 -9.24
N VAL A 226 -8.63 13.17 -7.93
CA VAL A 226 -7.60 13.85 -7.12
C VAL A 226 -6.79 12.80 -6.38
N ARG A 227 -5.46 12.94 -6.39
CA ARG A 227 -4.51 12.15 -5.61
C ARG A 227 -3.41 13.07 -5.11
N GLN A 228 -3.61 13.61 -3.93
CA GLN A 228 -2.71 14.60 -3.35
C GLN A 228 -2.35 14.22 -1.93
N ILE A 229 -1.12 14.56 -1.53
CA ILE A 229 -0.61 14.41 -0.18
C ILE A 229 0.10 15.70 0.21
N LEU A 230 -0.18 16.18 1.43
CA LEU A 230 0.53 17.27 2.08
C LEU A 230 1.21 16.71 3.34
N ILE A 231 2.52 16.97 3.51
CA ILE A 231 3.25 16.59 4.72
C ILE A 231 3.85 17.86 5.32
N GLY A 232 3.29 18.30 6.44
CA GLY A 232 3.79 19.48 7.15
C GLY A 232 4.80 19.09 8.22
N GLY A 233 5.98 19.66 8.15
CA GLY A 233 7.03 19.52 9.15
C GLY A 233 7.38 20.84 9.83
N SER A 234 8.18 20.79 10.90
CA SER A 234 8.60 21.98 11.64
C SER A 234 9.54 22.90 10.84
N LYS A 235 10.18 22.38 9.80
CA LYS A 235 11.13 23.14 8.96
C LYS A 235 10.60 23.37 7.55
N LYS A 236 10.04 22.33 6.93
CA LYS A 236 9.62 22.36 5.52
C LYS A 236 8.29 21.62 5.36
N MET A 237 7.66 21.85 4.22
CA MET A 237 6.43 21.15 3.83
C MET A 237 6.63 20.47 2.48
N ILE A 238 6.08 19.27 2.31
CA ILE A 238 5.96 18.59 1.03
C ILE A 238 4.52 18.72 0.53
N SER A 239 4.38 19.01 -0.77
CA SER A 239 3.15 18.84 -1.53
C SER A 239 3.41 17.84 -2.63
N TYR A 240 2.59 16.79 -2.67
CA TYR A 240 2.60 15.77 -3.71
C TYR A 240 1.29 15.75 -4.46
N ASP A 241 1.35 15.71 -5.78
CA ASP A 241 0.20 15.51 -6.66
C ASP A 241 0.55 14.45 -7.72
N ASP A 242 -0.10 13.26 -7.63
CA ASP A 242 0.16 12.13 -8.52
C ASP A 242 -0.24 12.41 -9.96
N LEU A 243 -1.14 13.35 -10.19
CA LEU A 243 -1.66 13.66 -11.53
C LEU A 243 -0.79 14.66 -12.28
N GLN A 244 0.16 15.30 -11.62
CA GLN A 244 1.11 16.18 -12.30
C GLN A 244 2.06 15.36 -13.19
N PRO A 245 2.27 15.78 -14.44
CA PRO A 245 3.10 15.01 -15.36
C PRO A 245 4.60 15.05 -15.00
N SER A 246 5.07 16.14 -14.41
CA SER A 246 6.50 16.37 -14.13
C SER A 246 6.80 16.63 -12.66
N GLU A 247 6.38 17.73 -12.12
CA GLU A 247 6.71 18.20 -10.77
C GLU A 247 5.77 17.63 -9.72
N LYS A 248 5.70 16.30 -9.62
CA LYS A 248 4.79 15.60 -8.71
C LYS A 248 5.04 15.93 -7.24
N VAL A 249 6.29 16.13 -6.85
CA VAL A 249 6.69 16.49 -5.48
C VAL A 249 7.27 17.89 -5.48
N LYS A 250 6.76 18.75 -4.60
CA LYS A 250 7.27 20.10 -4.34
C LYS A 250 7.60 20.23 -2.87
N VAL A 251 8.75 20.81 -2.57
CA VAL A 251 9.21 21.06 -1.21
C VAL A 251 9.24 22.56 -0.98
N TYR A 252 8.54 23.01 0.05
CA TYR A 252 8.46 24.41 0.45
C TYR A 252 9.33 24.63 1.68
N ASP A 253 10.37 25.43 1.55
CA ASP A 253 11.23 25.85 2.67
C ASP A 253 10.61 27.07 3.37
N LYS A 254 9.39 26.89 3.85
CA LYS A 254 8.61 27.87 4.60
C LYS A 254 8.15 27.24 5.90
N GLY A 255 8.05 28.04 6.95
CA GLY A 255 7.66 27.50 8.24
C GLY A 255 7.31 28.60 9.24
N ILE A 256 6.96 28.14 10.43
CA ILE A 256 6.66 28.99 11.57
C ILE A 256 7.85 28.91 12.53
N SER A 257 8.37 30.05 12.95
CA SER A 257 9.31 30.15 14.06
C SER A 257 8.55 30.57 15.31
N PHE A 258 8.80 29.88 16.40
CA PHE A 258 8.24 30.20 17.71
C PHE A 258 9.38 30.70 18.63
N THR A 259 9.18 31.79 19.35
CA THR A 259 10.15 32.29 20.31
C THR A 259 9.52 32.38 21.70
N ASP A 260 10.27 31.94 22.71
CA ASP A 260 9.92 32.04 24.13
C ASP A 260 10.63 33.27 24.79
N ASP A 261 11.28 34.14 24.00
CA ASP A 261 11.96 35.32 24.54
C ASP A 261 10.94 36.26 25.22
N PRO A 262 11.04 36.47 26.55
CA PRO A 262 10.13 37.31 27.31
C PRO A 262 10.04 38.79 26.80
N LYS A 263 11.09 39.27 26.11
CA LYS A 263 11.12 40.61 25.54
C LYS A 263 10.30 40.74 24.24
N GLN A 264 10.06 39.61 23.54
CA GLN A 264 9.27 39.59 22.31
C GLN A 264 7.81 39.17 22.53
N ILE A 265 7.45 38.80 23.77
CA ILE A 265 6.09 38.36 24.14
C ILE A 265 5.02 39.43 23.84
N HIS A 266 5.38 40.72 23.80
CA HIS A 266 4.43 41.79 23.51
C HIS A 266 4.20 42.06 22.02
N GLU A 267 5.08 41.58 21.12
CA GLU A 267 4.97 41.91 19.70
C GLU A 267 4.35 40.78 18.86
N MET A 268 4.85 39.60 18.85
CA MET A 268 4.25 38.37 18.29
C MET A 268 5.13 37.16 18.62
N ARG A 269 4.55 36.16 19.26
CA ARG A 269 5.26 34.87 19.55
C ARG A 269 5.54 34.05 18.32
N VAL A 270 4.93 34.38 17.19
CA VAL A 270 4.98 33.59 15.95
C VAL A 270 5.59 34.44 14.85
N GLY A 271 6.72 34.03 14.35
CA GLY A 271 7.32 34.56 13.12
C GLY A 271 7.07 33.64 11.93
N TYR A 272 6.90 34.24 10.75
CA TYR A 272 6.82 33.46 9.51
C TYR A 272 8.17 33.49 8.81
N ARG A 273 8.70 32.29 8.55
CA ARG A 273 9.93 32.13 7.79
C ARG A 273 9.57 31.91 6.32
N THR A 274 10.13 32.72 5.44
CA THR A 274 10.04 32.60 4.00
C THR A 274 11.32 31.97 3.46
N GLY A 275 11.19 31.13 2.43
CA GLY A 275 12.30 30.46 1.76
C GLY A 275 11.86 29.96 0.40
N ASP A 276 12.71 29.17 -0.24
CA ASP A 276 12.52 28.69 -1.59
C ASP A 276 11.48 27.57 -1.69
N MET A 277 11.02 27.35 -2.91
CA MET A 277 10.29 26.16 -3.32
C MET A 277 11.07 25.45 -4.42
N TRP A 278 11.19 24.13 -4.33
CA TRP A 278 11.89 23.32 -5.32
C TRP A 278 11.19 21.97 -5.55
N ALA A 279 11.37 21.44 -6.76
CA ALA A 279 10.87 20.12 -7.14
C ALA A 279 12.05 19.15 -7.28
N PRO A 280 12.13 18.08 -6.46
CA PRO A 280 13.21 17.12 -6.56
C PRO A 280 13.08 16.27 -7.81
N LYS A 281 14.24 15.84 -8.36
CA LYS A 281 14.27 14.83 -9.42
C LYS A 281 13.74 13.50 -8.87
N LEU A 282 12.79 12.89 -9.57
CA LEU A 282 12.22 11.60 -9.23
C LEU A 282 12.79 10.49 -10.12
N ILE A 283 12.86 9.28 -9.58
CA ILE A 283 13.16 8.07 -10.36
C ILE A 283 11.94 7.77 -11.21
N GLY A 284 12.15 7.65 -12.54
CA GLY A 284 11.09 7.42 -13.52
C GLY A 284 10.80 5.94 -13.84
N THR A 285 11.45 5.00 -13.15
CA THR A 285 11.21 3.56 -13.36
C THR A 285 9.80 3.19 -12.93
N GLU A 286 9.14 2.32 -13.68
CA GLU A 286 7.82 1.80 -13.34
C GLU A 286 7.83 1.13 -11.96
N ALA A 287 6.89 1.52 -11.10
CA ALA A 287 6.83 1.05 -9.72
C ALA A 287 6.67 -0.47 -9.61
N LEU A 288 5.74 -1.04 -10.39
CA LEU A 288 5.48 -2.48 -10.39
C LEU A 288 6.69 -3.29 -10.89
N LYS A 289 7.51 -2.72 -11.79
CA LYS A 289 8.77 -3.33 -12.22
C LYS A 289 9.78 -3.39 -11.06
N LEU A 290 9.98 -2.27 -10.35
CA LEU A 290 10.88 -2.24 -9.18
C LEU A 290 10.42 -3.20 -8.09
N GLU A 291 9.12 -3.30 -7.90
CA GLU A 291 8.50 -4.20 -6.96
C GLU A 291 8.75 -5.67 -7.31
N GLY A 292 8.55 -6.05 -8.58
CA GLY A 292 8.85 -7.38 -9.10
C GLY A 292 10.34 -7.74 -8.99
N GLU A 293 11.23 -6.81 -9.32
CA GLU A 293 12.68 -6.97 -9.15
C GLU A 293 13.06 -7.21 -7.68
N GLN A 294 12.45 -6.47 -6.74
CA GLN A 294 12.69 -6.67 -5.30
C GLN A 294 12.15 -8.02 -4.81
N PHE A 295 11.00 -8.46 -5.29
CA PHE A 295 10.46 -9.78 -4.95
C PHE A 295 11.38 -10.91 -5.38
N VAL A 296 11.89 -10.85 -6.62
CA VAL A 296 12.86 -11.82 -7.14
C VAL A 296 14.17 -11.78 -6.34
N ASP A 297 14.69 -10.58 -6.05
CA ASP A 297 15.91 -10.43 -5.23
C ASP A 297 15.72 -10.99 -3.81
N ALA A 298 14.55 -10.78 -3.23
CA ALA A 298 14.21 -11.30 -1.89
C ALA A 298 14.22 -12.84 -1.87
N ILE A 299 13.69 -13.48 -2.90
CA ILE A 299 13.70 -14.95 -3.01
C ILE A 299 15.13 -15.47 -3.19
N VAL A 300 15.87 -14.90 -4.13
CA VAL A 300 17.25 -15.36 -4.46
C VAL A 300 18.20 -15.19 -3.28
N ASN A 301 18.07 -14.07 -2.56
CA ASN A 301 19.00 -13.69 -1.48
C ASN A 301 18.44 -13.94 -0.07
N SER A 302 17.30 -14.61 0.06
CA SER A 302 16.64 -14.91 1.34
C SER A 302 16.45 -13.66 2.22
N LYS A 303 15.95 -12.58 1.63
CA LYS A 303 15.68 -11.30 2.28
C LYS A 303 14.17 -11.06 2.45
N SER A 304 13.80 -10.10 3.29
CA SER A 304 12.45 -9.53 3.29
C SER A 304 12.30 -8.46 2.19
N THR A 305 11.09 -8.26 1.71
CA THR A 305 10.74 -7.12 0.85
C THR A 305 10.31 -5.92 1.68
N GLU A 306 10.28 -4.73 1.09
CA GLU A 306 9.73 -3.52 1.75
C GLU A 306 8.22 -3.64 1.99
N CYS A 307 7.53 -4.38 1.13
CA CYS A 307 6.11 -4.71 1.24
C CYS A 307 5.92 -6.15 1.73
N ASP A 308 6.56 -6.53 2.82
CA ASP A 308 6.43 -7.86 3.40
C ASP A 308 5.05 -8.12 4.03
N GLY A 309 4.81 -9.36 4.43
CA GLY A 309 3.54 -9.74 5.06
C GLY A 309 3.26 -8.97 6.35
N ARG A 310 4.28 -8.49 7.08
CA ARG A 310 4.09 -7.71 8.32
C ARG A 310 3.55 -6.33 8.02
N LEU A 311 4.04 -5.67 6.96
CA LEU A 311 3.44 -4.41 6.48
C LEU A 311 2.00 -4.66 6.03
N GLY A 312 1.76 -5.72 5.24
CA GLY A 312 0.42 -6.08 4.81
C GLY A 312 -0.54 -6.31 5.99
N HIS A 313 -0.08 -7.00 7.05
CA HIS A 313 -0.85 -7.20 8.28
C HIS A 313 -1.20 -5.87 8.97
N ARG A 314 -0.23 -4.96 9.18
CA ARG A 314 -0.49 -3.64 9.78
C ARG A 314 -1.49 -2.81 8.99
N VAL A 315 -1.42 -2.88 7.65
CA VAL A 315 -2.38 -2.20 6.78
C VAL A 315 -3.79 -2.77 6.95
N VAL A 316 -3.94 -4.09 7.05
CA VAL A 316 -5.25 -4.72 7.29
C VAL A 316 -5.79 -4.37 8.68
N GLU A 317 -4.94 -4.31 9.72
CA GLU A 317 -5.35 -3.83 11.05
C GLU A 317 -5.93 -2.41 10.99
N LEU A 318 -5.30 -1.52 10.22
CA LEU A 318 -5.80 -0.15 10.05
C LEU A 318 -7.12 -0.10 9.27
N ILE A 319 -7.29 -0.94 8.25
CA ILE A 319 -8.56 -1.07 7.52
C ILE A 319 -9.68 -1.54 8.47
N GLU A 320 -9.43 -2.54 9.30
CA GLU A 320 -10.41 -3.04 10.27
C GLU A 320 -10.74 -1.97 11.32
N ALA A 321 -9.73 -1.32 11.90
CA ALA A 321 -9.90 -0.27 12.90
C ALA A 321 -10.68 0.93 12.33
N ALA A 322 -10.35 1.40 11.14
CA ALA A 322 -11.04 2.50 10.48
C ALA A 322 -12.50 2.11 10.12
N THR A 323 -12.72 0.89 9.63
CA THR A 323 -14.06 0.39 9.31
C THR A 323 -14.91 0.25 10.59
N SER A 324 -14.33 -0.24 11.68
CA SER A 324 -15.00 -0.35 12.98
C SER A 324 -15.37 1.04 13.53
N SER A 325 -14.44 1.98 13.51
CA SER A 325 -14.69 3.38 13.91
C SER A 325 -15.79 4.02 13.08
N MET A 326 -15.74 3.86 11.76
CA MET A 326 -16.76 4.40 10.85
C MET A 326 -18.15 3.86 11.16
N ARG A 327 -18.29 2.56 11.41
CA ARG A 327 -19.56 1.94 11.83
C ARG A 327 -20.02 2.39 13.24
N GLY A 328 -19.06 2.69 14.12
CA GLY A 328 -19.25 3.32 15.43
C GLY A 328 -19.41 4.84 15.37
N LYS A 329 -19.71 5.42 14.18
CA LYS A 329 -19.95 6.87 13.97
C LYS A 329 -18.80 7.78 14.42
N GLY A 330 -17.57 7.33 14.23
CA GLY A 330 -16.36 8.10 14.54
C GLY A 330 -15.77 7.83 15.93
N GLU A 331 -16.25 6.82 16.65
CA GLU A 331 -15.63 6.39 17.89
C GLU A 331 -14.15 6.02 17.67
N THR A 332 -13.29 6.47 18.58
CA THR A 332 -11.86 6.17 18.49
C THR A 332 -11.59 4.71 18.78
N VAL A 333 -10.93 4.05 17.84
CA VAL A 333 -10.48 2.65 17.98
C VAL A 333 -8.96 2.67 18.21
N TYR A 334 -8.51 2.06 19.31
CA TYR A 334 -7.10 1.93 19.64
C TYR A 334 -6.49 0.74 18.90
N VAL A 335 -5.34 0.96 18.28
CA VAL A 335 -4.57 -0.06 17.54
C VAL A 335 -3.46 -0.59 18.42
N GLN A 336 -3.29 -1.90 18.49
CA GLN A 336 -2.22 -2.50 19.32
C GLN A 336 -0.86 -2.31 18.63
N ASN A 337 0.11 -1.78 19.38
CA ASN A 337 1.47 -1.62 18.89
C ASN A 337 2.21 -2.97 18.94
N THR A 338 2.12 -3.75 17.86
CA THR A 338 2.75 -5.08 17.75
C THR A 338 4.29 -5.03 17.73
N ARG A 339 4.91 -3.85 17.59
CA ARG A 339 6.38 -3.69 17.62
C ARG A 339 7.01 -3.89 19.02
N ARG A 340 6.24 -3.87 20.12
CA ARG A 340 6.78 -4.03 21.50
C ARG A 340 7.17 -5.46 21.90
N LYS A 341 7.00 -6.48 21.04
CA LYS A 341 7.33 -7.89 21.38
C LYS A 341 8.60 -8.44 20.75
N ALA A 342 9.45 -7.61 20.17
CA ALA A 342 10.75 -8.00 19.61
C ALA A 342 11.91 -7.30 20.34
N SER A 343 11.96 -7.47 21.67
CA SER A 343 13.14 -7.11 22.50
C SER A 343 13.59 -8.31 23.29
#